data_2b1062f03d4e61568a2ddb70acb779f8
#
_entry.id   2b1062f03d4e61568a2ddb70acb779f8
#
_cell.length_a   1.000
_cell.length_b   1.000
_cell.length_c   1.000
_cell.angle_alpha   90.00
_cell.angle_beta   90.00
_cell.angle_gamma   90.00
#
_symmetry.space_group_name_H-M   'P 1'
#
loop_
_entity.id
_entity.type
_entity.pdbx_description
1 polymer ?
#
loop_
_entity_poly.entity_id
_entity_poly.type
_entity_poly.pdbx_seq_one_letter_code
_entity_poly.pdbx_strand_id
1 'polypeptide(L)'
;IDEIYLFFSSGSGRGQSSINQYSSEFLYKCWKRFRKYGAMLTGITQNVEECLRSETAKLMFANSEFLLMFNQAASDRMELAKLLGTSDTQMDHVNNAPAGHGLIKVGGAIVPFINDFPKDTELYRLMSTKPGEG
;
A
#
# COMPACT_ATOMS: atom_id res chain seq x y z
N ILE A 1 6.98 -1.72 7.20
CA ILE A 1 7.10 -3.09 6.66
C ILE A 1 7.06 -2.97 5.16
N ASP A 2 8.19 -3.27 4.52
CA ASP A 2 8.30 -3.35 3.07
C ASP A 2 7.80 -4.72 2.59
N GLU A 3 7.27 -4.77 1.37
CA GLU A 3 6.70 -5.97 0.74
C GLU A 3 5.71 -6.73 1.65
N ILE A 4 4.79 -5.97 2.22
CA ILE A 4 3.82 -6.48 3.21
C ILE A 4 2.96 -7.63 2.66
N TYR A 5 2.79 -7.75 1.33
CA TYR A 5 2.02 -8.83 0.70
C TYR A 5 2.55 -10.22 1.07
N LEU A 6 3.86 -10.36 1.38
CA LEU A 6 4.46 -11.63 1.77
C LEU A 6 3.81 -12.26 3.01
N PHE A 7 3.19 -11.46 3.86
CA PHE A 7 2.45 -11.95 5.02
C PHE A 7 1.08 -12.53 4.67
N PHE A 8 0.59 -12.26 3.45
CA PHE A 8 -0.74 -12.66 3.00
C PHE A 8 -0.70 -13.72 1.90
N SER A 9 0.46 -13.95 1.28
CA SER A 9 0.59 -14.92 0.19
C SER A 9 0.33 -16.35 0.68
N SER A 10 -0.51 -17.08 -0.03
CA SER A 10 -0.77 -18.48 0.22
C SER A 10 0.38 -19.33 -0.33
N GLY A 11 1.36 -19.68 0.50
CA GLY A 11 2.43 -20.60 0.11
C GLY A 11 1.89 -22.00 -0.21
N SER A 12 2.42 -22.62 -1.27
CA SER A 12 1.96 -23.94 -1.78
C SER A 12 2.40 -25.15 -0.93
N GLY A 13 2.91 -24.97 0.29
CA GLY A 13 3.40 -26.06 1.16
C GLY A 13 2.49 -26.32 2.35
N ARG A 14 2.27 -27.59 2.72
CA ARG A 14 1.42 -27.97 3.85
C ARG A 14 1.77 -27.35 5.23
N GLY A 15 2.98 -26.81 5.41
CA GLY A 15 3.39 -26.10 6.63
C GLY A 15 3.36 -24.56 6.51
N GLN A 16 3.44 -24.05 5.30
CA GLN A 16 3.54 -22.61 5.02
C GLN A 16 2.20 -21.88 5.22
N SER A 17 1.08 -22.55 4.93
CA SER A 17 -0.26 -22.00 5.09
C SER A 17 -0.60 -21.61 6.53
N SER A 18 -0.20 -22.42 7.52
CA SER A 18 -0.48 -22.12 8.93
C SER A 18 0.40 -21.00 9.48
N ILE A 19 1.66 -20.90 9.03
CA ILE A 19 2.58 -19.83 9.44
C ILE A 19 2.10 -18.49 8.88
N ASN A 20 1.72 -18.46 7.62
CA ASN A 20 1.22 -17.24 6.98
C ASN A 20 -0.11 -16.77 7.59
N GLN A 21 -0.99 -17.69 7.94
CA GLN A 21 -2.22 -17.36 8.64
C GLN A 21 -1.94 -16.74 10.01
N TYR A 22 -1.08 -17.35 10.79
CA TYR A 22 -0.71 -16.82 12.12
C TYR A 22 -0.05 -15.45 12.00
N SER A 23 0.86 -15.27 11.05
CA SER A 23 1.58 -14.02 10.82
C SER A 23 0.62 -12.90 10.38
N SER A 24 -0.30 -13.18 9.48
CA SER A 24 -1.29 -12.21 9.02
C SER A 24 -2.28 -11.80 10.12
N GLU A 25 -2.73 -12.73 10.93
CA GLU A 25 -3.59 -12.46 12.09
C GLU A 25 -2.87 -11.62 13.14
N PHE A 26 -1.61 -11.94 13.43
CA PHE A 26 -0.78 -11.16 14.35
C PHE A 26 -0.57 -9.74 13.84
N LEU A 27 -0.21 -9.59 12.58
CA LEU A 27 -0.03 -8.28 11.94
C LEU A 27 -1.31 -7.45 11.98
N TYR A 28 -2.46 -8.04 11.71
CA TYR A 28 -3.76 -7.38 11.82
C TYR A 28 -4.08 -6.90 13.23
N LYS A 29 -3.76 -7.70 14.25
CA LYS A 29 -3.89 -7.30 15.65
C LYS A 29 -3.01 -6.09 15.98
N CYS A 30 -1.77 -6.08 15.48
CA CYS A 30 -0.86 -4.94 15.60
C CYS A 30 -1.43 -3.70 14.89
N TRP A 31 -1.92 -3.85 13.66
CA TRP A 31 -2.54 -2.78 12.86
C TRP A 31 -3.65 -2.06 13.61
N LYS A 32 -4.52 -2.81 14.27
CA LYS A 32 -5.61 -2.24 15.06
C LYS A 32 -5.20 -1.59 16.38
N ARG A 33 -4.15 -2.12 17.01
CA ARG A 33 -3.85 -1.79 18.41
C ARG A 33 -2.73 -0.78 18.61
N PHE A 34 -1.81 -0.66 17.67
CA PHE A 34 -0.58 0.12 17.85
C PHE A 34 -0.85 1.59 18.14
N ARG A 35 -1.90 2.18 17.57
CA ARG A 35 -2.27 3.56 17.86
C ARG A 35 -2.54 3.83 19.36
N LYS A 36 -3.01 2.82 20.11
CA LYS A 36 -3.23 2.95 21.56
C LYS A 36 -1.93 3.12 22.33
N TYR A 37 -0.82 2.74 21.74
CA TYR A 37 0.51 2.82 22.31
C TYR A 37 1.35 3.94 21.68
N GLY A 38 0.72 4.84 20.93
CA GLY A 38 1.41 5.91 20.24
C GLY A 38 2.32 5.44 19.09
N ALA A 39 2.15 4.20 18.62
CA ALA A 39 2.93 3.65 17.53
C ALA A 39 2.14 3.69 16.20
N MET A 40 2.87 3.92 15.11
CA MET A 40 2.35 3.88 13.76
C MET A 40 2.97 2.70 13.00
N LEU A 41 2.12 1.96 12.30
CA LEU A 41 2.54 0.85 11.45
C LEU A 41 2.28 1.23 10.00
N THR A 42 3.32 1.15 9.17
CA THR A 42 3.24 1.43 7.73
C THR A 42 3.56 0.17 6.95
N GLY A 43 2.69 -0.21 6.03
CA GLY A 43 2.91 -1.27 5.05
C GLY A 43 3.17 -0.68 3.68
N ILE A 44 4.13 -1.24 2.96
CA ILE A 44 4.48 -0.87 1.59
C ILE A 44 4.35 -2.13 0.73
N THR A 45 3.78 -2.01 -0.44
CA THR A 45 3.69 -3.10 -1.40
C THR A 45 3.61 -2.58 -2.83
N GLN A 46 4.21 -3.31 -3.74
CA GLN A 46 4.02 -3.16 -5.18
C GLN A 46 3.01 -4.18 -5.72
N ASN A 47 2.75 -5.25 -4.97
CA ASN A 47 1.87 -6.34 -5.37
C ASN A 47 0.51 -6.23 -4.66
N VAL A 48 -0.33 -5.35 -5.19
CA VAL A 48 -1.66 -5.08 -4.63
C VAL A 48 -2.60 -6.27 -4.84
N GLU A 49 -2.51 -6.95 -5.98
CA GLU A 49 -3.34 -8.12 -6.30
C GLU A 49 -3.22 -9.22 -5.23
N GLU A 50 -2.00 -9.55 -4.81
CA GLU A 50 -1.78 -10.53 -3.75
C GLU A 50 -2.41 -10.10 -2.41
N CYS A 51 -2.31 -8.81 -2.07
CA CYS A 51 -2.97 -8.27 -0.89
C CYS A 51 -4.50 -8.37 -1.00
N LEU A 52 -5.06 -8.06 -2.17
CA LEU A 52 -6.51 -8.06 -2.38
C LEU A 52 -7.13 -9.46 -2.40
N ARG A 53 -6.33 -10.52 -2.54
CA ARG A 53 -6.79 -11.91 -2.36
C ARG A 53 -7.00 -12.28 -0.90
N SER A 54 -6.40 -11.55 0.05
CA SER A 54 -6.51 -11.79 1.49
C SER A 54 -7.58 -10.93 2.12
N GLU A 55 -8.56 -11.54 2.77
CA GLU A 55 -9.58 -10.82 3.54
C GLU A 55 -8.96 -10.02 4.70
N THR A 56 -7.91 -10.55 5.32
CA THR A 56 -7.17 -9.84 6.38
C THR A 56 -6.51 -8.57 5.85
N ALA A 57 -5.87 -8.62 4.68
CA ALA A 57 -5.27 -7.46 4.05
C ALA A 57 -6.33 -6.43 3.60
N LYS A 58 -7.46 -6.87 3.04
CA LYS A 58 -8.59 -5.96 2.72
C LYS A 58 -9.07 -5.20 3.95
N LEU A 59 -9.22 -5.89 5.09
CA LEU A 59 -9.58 -5.26 6.35
C LEU A 59 -8.52 -4.27 6.85
N MET A 60 -7.24 -4.53 6.60
CA MET A 60 -6.16 -3.59 6.93
C MET A 60 -6.22 -2.36 6.04
N PHE A 61 -6.41 -2.48 4.73
CA PHE A 61 -6.62 -1.34 3.82
C PHE A 61 -7.83 -0.49 4.26
N ALA A 62 -8.97 -1.12 4.51
CA ALA A 62 -10.19 -0.42 4.92
C ALA A 62 -10.04 0.33 6.26
N ASN A 63 -9.23 -0.20 7.18
CA ASN A 63 -8.96 0.39 8.49
C ASN A 63 -7.72 1.29 8.54
N SER A 64 -7.04 1.51 7.42
CA SER A 64 -5.90 2.42 7.34
C SER A 64 -6.37 3.86 7.37
N GLU A 65 -5.78 4.66 8.24
CA GLU A 65 -6.06 6.11 8.34
C GLU A 65 -5.49 6.85 7.13
N PHE A 66 -4.27 6.46 6.71
CA PHE A 66 -3.61 7.00 5.53
C PHE A 66 -3.39 5.88 4.54
N LEU A 67 -3.69 6.13 3.27
CA LEU A 67 -3.41 5.22 2.18
C LEU A 67 -2.92 6.02 0.97
N LEU A 68 -1.65 5.82 0.61
CA LEU A 68 -1.05 6.44 -0.56
C LEU A 68 -1.09 5.43 -1.72
N MET A 69 -1.69 5.85 -2.82
CA MET A 69 -1.79 5.05 -4.04
C MET A 69 -1.03 5.78 -5.15
N PHE A 70 0.02 5.16 -5.63
CA PHE A 70 0.75 5.60 -6.81
C PHE A 70 0.17 4.93 -8.06
N ASN A 71 0.92 4.91 -9.16
CA ASN A 71 0.49 4.25 -10.40
C ASN A 71 0.10 2.80 -10.16
N GLN A 72 -1.08 2.42 -10.63
CA GLN A 72 -1.67 1.10 -10.41
C GLN A 72 -2.00 0.42 -11.74
N ALA A 73 -1.86 -0.92 -11.78
CA ALA A 73 -2.36 -1.73 -12.89
C ALA A 73 -3.89 -1.62 -13.02
N ALA A 74 -4.43 -1.83 -14.21
CA ALA A 74 -5.86 -1.67 -14.48
C ALA A 74 -6.74 -2.63 -13.64
N SER A 75 -6.28 -3.86 -13.43
CA SER A 75 -6.94 -4.86 -12.57
C SER A 75 -7.06 -4.37 -11.13
N ASP A 76 -5.96 -3.90 -10.58
CA ASP A 76 -5.86 -3.51 -9.19
C ASP A 76 -6.69 -2.27 -8.88
N ARG A 77 -6.76 -1.33 -9.84
CA ARG A 77 -7.57 -0.12 -9.72
C ARG A 77 -9.05 -0.40 -9.50
N MET A 78 -9.62 -1.33 -10.26
CA MET A 78 -11.04 -1.67 -10.13
C MET A 78 -11.36 -2.26 -8.74
N GLU A 79 -10.51 -3.15 -8.25
CA GLU A 79 -10.69 -3.75 -6.93
C GLU A 79 -10.46 -2.74 -5.80
N LEU A 80 -9.42 -1.90 -5.92
CA LEU A 80 -9.17 -0.81 -4.97
C LEU A 80 -10.31 0.21 -4.95
N ALA A 81 -10.82 0.62 -6.11
CA ALA A 81 -11.94 1.53 -6.20
C ALA A 81 -13.18 1.00 -5.47
N LYS A 82 -13.50 -0.26 -5.69
CA LYS A 82 -14.61 -0.94 -5.01
C LYS A 82 -14.39 -1.03 -3.49
N LEU A 83 -13.19 -1.40 -3.07
CA LEU A 83 -12.85 -1.54 -1.65
C LEU A 83 -12.88 -0.20 -0.91
N LEU A 84 -12.41 0.87 -1.54
CA LEU A 84 -12.27 2.19 -0.93
C LEU A 84 -13.45 3.11 -1.18
N GLY A 85 -14.40 2.72 -2.03
CA GLY A 85 -15.56 3.52 -2.41
C GLY A 85 -15.18 4.77 -3.23
N THR A 86 -14.14 4.67 -4.05
CA THR A 86 -13.67 5.77 -4.92
C THR A 86 -14.42 5.77 -6.24
N SER A 87 -14.55 6.95 -6.86
CA SER A 87 -15.09 7.08 -8.21
C SER A 87 -14.02 6.78 -9.28
N ASP A 88 -14.46 6.46 -10.49
CA ASP A 88 -13.57 6.25 -11.64
C ASP A 88 -12.71 7.50 -11.91
N THR A 89 -13.31 8.69 -11.81
CA THR A 89 -12.59 9.96 -11.98
C THR A 89 -11.46 10.15 -10.96
N GLN A 90 -11.67 9.72 -9.72
CA GLN A 90 -10.59 9.74 -8.72
C GLN A 90 -9.49 8.73 -9.08
N MET A 91 -9.86 7.54 -9.51
CA MET A 91 -8.90 6.50 -9.89
C MET A 91 -8.11 6.85 -11.15
N ASP A 92 -8.57 7.77 -11.99
CA ASP A 92 -7.79 8.27 -13.15
C ASP A 92 -6.48 8.94 -12.73
N HIS A 93 -6.40 9.50 -11.52
CA HIS A 93 -5.17 10.08 -10.98
C HIS A 93 -4.06 9.06 -10.67
N VAL A 94 -4.37 7.78 -10.63
CA VAL A 94 -3.41 6.67 -10.49
C VAL A 94 -3.29 5.83 -11.75
N ASN A 95 -3.96 6.25 -12.83
CA ASN A 95 -3.87 5.64 -14.14
C ASN A 95 -2.73 6.27 -14.94
N ASN A 96 -1.65 5.52 -15.19
CA ASN A 96 -0.47 6.04 -15.89
C ASN A 96 0.12 7.30 -15.21
N ALA A 97 -0.05 7.41 -13.90
CA ALA A 97 0.47 8.55 -13.15
C ALA A 97 2.00 8.62 -13.24
N PRO A 98 2.58 9.80 -13.48
CA PRO A 98 4.02 9.99 -13.40
C PRO A 98 4.57 9.66 -12.00
N ALA A 99 5.88 9.45 -11.88
CA ALA A 99 6.52 9.25 -10.58
C ALA A 99 6.21 10.42 -9.63
N GLY A 100 5.88 10.12 -8.40
CA GLY A 100 5.50 11.11 -7.39
C GLY A 100 4.04 11.58 -7.44
N HIS A 101 3.27 11.18 -8.44
CA HIS A 101 1.85 11.51 -8.54
C HIS A 101 0.98 10.36 -8.05
N GLY A 102 -0.17 10.67 -7.47
CA GLY A 102 -1.09 9.66 -7.00
C GLY A 102 -2.31 10.20 -6.28
N LEU A 103 -2.94 9.30 -5.52
CA LEU A 103 -4.05 9.61 -4.61
C LEU A 103 -3.63 9.36 -3.17
N ILE A 104 -4.04 10.23 -2.28
CA ILE A 104 -3.97 10.00 -0.85
C ILE A 104 -5.37 9.96 -0.25
N LYS A 105 -5.65 8.88 0.49
CA LYS A 105 -6.81 8.78 1.37
C LYS A 105 -6.37 9.16 2.77
N VAL A 106 -7.11 10.09 3.39
CA VAL A 106 -6.93 10.50 4.79
C VAL A 106 -8.30 10.49 5.46
N GLY A 107 -8.51 9.55 6.37
CA GLY A 107 -9.86 9.33 6.93
C GLY A 107 -10.90 9.07 5.82
N GLY A 108 -11.90 9.94 5.73
CA GLY A 108 -12.94 9.87 4.69
C GLY A 108 -12.65 10.64 3.41
N ALA A 109 -11.59 11.43 3.35
CA ALA A 109 -11.24 12.24 2.19
C ALA A 109 -10.25 11.50 1.28
N ILE A 110 -10.45 11.61 -0.04
CA ILE A 110 -9.53 11.09 -1.05
C ILE A 110 -9.20 12.23 -2.00
N VAL A 111 -7.93 12.60 -2.07
CA VAL A 111 -7.47 13.75 -2.86
C VAL A 111 -6.25 13.37 -3.70
N PRO A 112 -6.10 13.92 -4.91
CA PRO A 112 -4.89 13.77 -5.69
C PRO A 112 -3.74 14.54 -5.03
N PHE A 113 -2.52 14.03 -5.17
CA PHE A 113 -1.31 14.70 -4.74
C PHE A 113 -0.20 14.63 -5.78
N ILE A 114 0.70 15.60 -5.71
CA ILE A 114 1.93 15.65 -6.49
C ILE A 114 3.07 15.87 -5.53
N ASN A 115 4.06 15.00 -5.58
CA ASN A 115 5.31 15.11 -4.84
C ASN A 115 6.47 15.29 -5.82
N ASP A 116 6.79 16.54 -6.13
CA ASP A 116 7.97 16.92 -6.90
C ASP A 116 9.18 17.02 -5.97
N PHE A 117 9.79 15.88 -5.67
CA PHE A 117 10.95 15.86 -4.81
C PHE A 117 12.15 16.53 -5.50
N PRO A 118 12.87 17.49 -4.84
CA PRO A 118 13.99 18.21 -5.44
C PRO A 118 15.15 17.25 -5.76
N LYS A 119 15.47 17.11 -7.06
CA LYS A 119 16.48 16.15 -7.54
C LYS A 119 17.93 16.61 -7.34
N ASP A 120 18.13 17.89 -7.05
CA ASP A 120 19.44 18.52 -6.80
C ASP A 120 19.91 18.35 -5.34
N THR A 121 19.13 17.70 -4.50
CA THR A 121 19.47 17.49 -3.08
C THR A 121 20.33 16.25 -2.87
N GLU A 122 21.18 16.31 -1.84
CA GLU A 122 21.96 15.14 -1.39
C GLU A 122 21.06 13.96 -1.02
N LEU A 123 19.92 14.24 -0.38
CA LEU A 123 18.96 13.22 0.00
C LEU A 123 18.42 12.48 -1.22
N TYR A 124 18.10 13.19 -2.32
CA TYR A 124 17.67 12.54 -3.56
C TYR A 124 18.75 11.59 -4.09
N ARG A 125 20.02 12.02 -4.12
CA ARG A 125 21.14 11.18 -4.61
C ARG A 125 21.30 9.92 -3.76
N LEU A 126 21.21 10.04 -2.43
CA LEU A 126 21.32 8.90 -1.51
C LEU A 126 20.16 7.90 -1.62
N MET A 127 18.96 8.39 -1.95
CA MET A 127 17.73 7.58 -2.03
C MET A 127 17.44 7.09 -3.44
N SER A 128 18.09 7.63 -4.48
CA SER A 128 17.84 7.22 -5.85
C SER A 128 18.34 5.80 -6.11
N THR A 129 17.47 4.97 -6.67
CA THR A 129 17.80 3.61 -7.12
C THR A 129 18.06 3.53 -8.62
N LYS A 130 17.99 4.67 -9.32
CA LYS A 130 18.25 4.71 -10.76
C LYS A 130 19.74 4.71 -11.06
N PRO A 131 20.21 3.83 -11.95
CA PRO A 131 21.61 3.84 -12.38
C PRO A 131 22.00 5.21 -12.96
N GLY A 132 23.05 5.82 -12.42
CA GLY A 132 23.58 7.11 -12.89
C GLY A 132 22.95 8.38 -12.29
N GLU A 133 21.98 8.25 -11.38
CA GLU A 133 21.40 9.39 -10.63
C GLU A 133 21.88 9.43 -9.15
N GLY A 134 22.68 8.46 -8.70
CA GLY A 134 23.24 8.37 -7.34
C GLY A 134 24.68 8.80 -7.24
#